data_f06c411b01095529f22bfc4254af5515
#
_entry.id   f06c411b01095529f22bfc4254af5515
#
_cell.length_a   1.000
_cell.length_b   1.000
_cell.length_c   1.000
_cell.angle_alpha   90.00
_cell.angle_beta   90.00
_cell.angle_gamma   90.00
#
_symmetry.space_group_name_H-M   'P 1'
#
loop_
_entity.id
_entity.type
_entity.pdbx_description
1 polymer ?
#
loop_
_entity_poly.entity_id
_entity_poly.type
_entity_poly.pdbx_seq_one_letter_code
_entity_poly.pdbx_strand_id
1 'polypeptide(L)'
;MEQAREVEPHLLEALEPGEQLRVQARSREAVLAVTDRRLVVAAPERIALAVPLEGLRRIQFDIERDRPATLVIVPEQAHDEPQVLSIPRDQFQAAAEALVLIGQLLAPADRGSQPAAEG
;
A
#
# COMPACT_ATOMS: atom_id res chain seq x y z
N MET A 1 14.68 10.08 8.62
CA MET A 1 14.66 10.65 7.41
C MET A 1 15.59 10.05 6.45
N GLU A 2 16.81 9.89 6.81
CA GLU A 2 17.74 9.34 5.91
C GLU A 2 17.43 7.95 5.50
N GLN A 3 16.91 7.14 6.39
CA GLN A 3 16.59 5.81 6.03
C GLN A 3 15.51 5.75 4.99
N ALA A 4 14.58 6.65 5.09
CA ALA A 4 13.50 6.65 4.13
C ALA A 4 14.07 6.95 2.76
N ARG A 5 15.09 7.80 2.70
CA ARG A 5 15.65 8.12 1.45
C ARG A 5 16.40 6.96 0.86
N GLU A 6 16.92 6.06 1.69
CA GLU A 6 17.63 4.93 1.15
C GLU A 6 16.71 4.02 0.38
N VAL A 7 15.44 3.97 0.72
CA VAL A 7 14.51 3.14 0.02
C VAL A 7 13.87 3.86 -1.14
N GLU A 8 13.66 5.15 -0.98
CA GLU A 8 13.02 5.94 -1.99
C GLU A 8 13.60 5.87 -3.39
N PRO A 9 14.91 5.79 -3.56
CA PRO A 9 15.40 5.72 -4.94
C PRO A 9 14.89 4.49 -5.69
N HIS A 10 14.80 3.34 -5.02
CA HIS A 10 14.29 2.17 -5.70
C HIS A 10 12.82 2.35 -6.01
N LEU A 11 12.10 2.98 -5.10
CA LEU A 11 10.70 3.20 -5.31
C LEU A 11 10.48 4.13 -6.48
N LEU A 12 11.22 5.24 -6.53
CA LEU A 12 11.04 6.20 -7.60
C LEU A 12 11.40 5.61 -8.95
N GLU A 13 12.41 4.76 -8.98
CA GLU A 13 12.79 4.12 -10.23
C GLU A 13 11.74 3.13 -10.69
N ALA A 14 10.98 2.58 -9.78
CA ALA A 14 9.96 1.61 -10.12
C ALA A 14 8.69 2.26 -10.66
N LEU A 15 8.52 3.57 -10.47
CA LEU A 15 7.31 4.22 -10.92
C LEU A 15 7.34 4.39 -12.45
N GLU A 16 6.18 4.25 -13.05
CA GLU A 16 6.08 4.40 -14.48
C GLU A 16 5.84 5.85 -14.86
N PRO A 17 6.07 6.24 -16.09
CA PRO A 17 5.85 7.61 -16.49
C PRO A 17 4.41 8.01 -16.21
N GLY A 18 4.23 9.12 -15.56
CA GLY A 18 2.89 9.60 -15.26
C GLY A 18 2.28 9.02 -14.00
N GLU A 19 2.95 8.04 -13.39
CA GLU A 19 2.44 7.46 -12.17
C GLU A 19 2.81 8.35 -11.00
N GLN A 20 1.88 8.58 -10.08
CA GLN A 20 2.13 9.48 -8.97
C GLN A 20 2.07 8.76 -7.65
N LEU A 21 3.07 8.98 -6.83
CA LEU A 21 3.10 8.44 -5.48
C LEU A 21 2.11 9.24 -4.64
N ARG A 22 1.20 8.58 -3.99
CA ARG A 22 0.17 9.22 -3.21
C ARG A 22 0.37 9.09 -1.71
N VAL A 23 0.72 7.93 -1.23
CA VAL A 23 0.90 7.69 0.20
C VAL A 23 2.05 6.74 0.40
N GLN A 24 2.84 6.96 1.43
CA GLN A 24 3.88 6.05 1.82
C GLN A 24 3.77 5.76 3.29
N ALA A 25 3.99 4.52 3.70
CA ALA A 25 4.04 4.15 5.10
C ALA A 25 5.25 3.25 5.29
N ARG A 26 6.04 3.52 6.31
CA ARG A 26 7.22 2.72 6.54
C ARG A 26 6.94 1.59 7.51
N SER A 27 7.48 0.43 7.21
CA SER A 27 7.43 -0.68 8.11
C SER A 27 8.84 -0.94 8.57
N ARG A 28 9.02 -1.96 9.38
CA ARG A 28 10.34 -2.33 9.81
C ARG A 28 11.13 -2.89 8.66
N GLU A 29 10.50 -3.60 7.75
CA GLU A 29 11.17 -4.28 6.68
C GLU A 29 11.23 -3.53 5.37
N ALA A 30 10.32 -2.63 5.14
CA ALA A 30 10.14 -2.07 3.82
C ALA A 30 9.31 -0.80 3.85
N VAL A 31 9.12 -0.20 2.69
CA VAL A 31 8.23 0.95 2.57
C VAL A 31 7.04 0.50 1.72
N LEU A 32 5.84 0.73 2.23
CA LEU A 32 4.64 0.49 1.47
C LEU A 32 4.32 1.79 0.76
N ALA A 33 4.10 1.74 -0.51
CA ALA A 33 3.74 2.92 -1.28
C ALA A 33 2.48 2.65 -2.08
N VAL A 34 1.57 3.61 -2.11
CA VAL A 34 0.38 3.51 -2.92
C VAL A 34 0.44 4.65 -3.91
N THR A 35 0.36 4.33 -5.19
CA THR A 35 0.34 5.33 -6.23
C THR A 35 -1.09 5.44 -6.73
N ASP A 36 -1.32 6.23 -7.75
CA ASP A 36 -2.63 6.31 -8.34
C ASP A 36 -3.00 5.03 -9.10
N ARG A 37 -2.08 4.09 -9.26
CA ARG A 37 -2.32 2.87 -10.03
C ARG A 37 -1.96 1.58 -9.33
N ARG A 38 -0.96 1.60 -8.45
CA ARG A 38 -0.40 0.37 -7.91
C ARG A 38 -0.13 0.44 -6.42
N LEU A 39 0.06 -0.73 -5.86
CA LEU A 39 0.62 -0.85 -4.52
C LEU A 39 2.00 -1.42 -4.70
N VAL A 40 2.99 -0.81 -4.08
CA VAL A 40 4.38 -1.22 -4.19
C VAL A 40 4.95 -1.41 -2.80
N VAL A 41 5.67 -2.50 -2.59
CA VAL A 41 6.39 -2.72 -1.35
C VAL A 41 7.87 -2.75 -1.72
N ALA A 42 8.59 -1.73 -1.29
CA ALA A 42 9.99 -1.56 -1.62
C ALA A 42 10.86 -1.92 -0.45
N ALA A 43 11.63 -2.99 -0.58
CA ALA A 43 12.62 -3.36 0.41
C ALA A 43 13.90 -2.61 0.10
N PRO A 44 14.86 -2.60 1.01
CA PRO A 44 16.09 -1.82 0.78
C PRO A 44 16.83 -2.17 -0.48
N GLU A 45 16.78 -3.40 -0.90
CA GLU A 45 17.55 -3.82 -2.06
C GLU A 45 16.74 -4.18 -3.28
N ARG A 46 15.46 -4.25 -3.17
CA ARG A 46 14.65 -4.66 -4.31
C ARG A 46 13.19 -4.31 -4.06
N ILE A 47 12.42 -4.38 -5.11
CA ILE A 47 10.97 -4.22 -5.00
C ILE A 47 10.41 -5.60 -4.67
N ALA A 48 9.85 -5.75 -3.48
CA ALA A 48 9.31 -7.03 -3.04
C ALA A 48 7.96 -7.34 -3.67
N LEU A 49 7.18 -6.31 -3.97
CA LEU A 49 5.88 -6.51 -4.59
C LEU A 49 5.50 -5.25 -5.34
N ALA A 50 4.93 -5.38 -6.53
CA ALA A 50 4.40 -4.23 -7.25
C ALA A 50 3.23 -4.76 -8.06
N VAL A 51 2.03 -4.41 -7.66
CA VAL A 51 0.84 -4.92 -8.32
C VAL A 51 -0.17 -3.81 -8.55
N PRO A 52 -0.94 -3.86 -9.60
CA PRO A 52 -1.99 -2.88 -9.79
C PRO A 52 -2.99 -3.01 -8.64
N LEU A 53 -3.68 -1.96 -8.32
CA LEU A 53 -4.61 -2.01 -7.20
C LEU A 53 -5.68 -3.07 -7.42
N GLU A 54 -6.11 -3.28 -8.64
CA GLU A 54 -7.08 -4.31 -8.94
C GLU A 54 -6.49 -5.70 -8.76
N GLY A 55 -5.18 -5.81 -8.65
CA GLY A 55 -4.52 -7.07 -8.43
C GLY A 55 -4.38 -7.45 -6.98
N LEU A 56 -5.02 -6.70 -6.08
CA LEU A 56 -5.00 -7.02 -4.68
C LEU A 56 -6.21 -7.86 -4.34
N ARG A 57 -5.99 -9.00 -3.70
CA ARG A 57 -7.09 -9.84 -3.28
C ARG A 57 -7.53 -9.42 -1.91
N ARG A 58 -6.61 -9.02 -1.05
CA ARG A 58 -6.95 -8.62 0.31
C ARG A 58 -5.86 -7.77 0.88
N ILE A 59 -6.23 -6.80 1.69
CA ILE A 59 -5.27 -6.05 2.47
C ILE A 59 -5.92 -5.90 3.84
N GLN A 60 -5.15 -6.15 4.90
CA GLN A 60 -5.67 -6.17 6.24
C GLN A 60 -4.72 -5.52 7.20
N PHE A 61 -5.21 -4.65 8.03
CA PHE A 61 -4.37 -3.89 8.98
C PHE A 61 -4.88 -4.20 10.38
N ASP A 62 -4.09 -4.96 11.14
CA ASP A 62 -4.45 -5.35 12.48
C ASP A 62 -3.65 -4.59 13.50
N ILE A 63 -4.32 -3.87 14.36
CA ILE A 63 -3.70 -3.09 15.41
C ILE A 63 -3.90 -3.81 16.72
N GLU A 64 -2.80 -4.04 17.44
CA GLU A 64 -2.87 -4.65 18.75
C GLU A 64 -2.27 -3.70 19.75
N ARG A 65 -2.81 -3.71 20.95
CA ARG A 65 -2.30 -2.86 21.99
C ARG A 65 -0.88 -3.27 22.32
N ASP A 66 -0.02 -2.33 22.55
CA ASP A 66 1.34 -2.56 22.98
C ASP A 66 2.23 -3.29 21.98
N ARG A 67 1.86 -3.32 20.73
CA ARG A 67 2.67 -3.96 19.72
C ARG A 67 2.58 -3.18 18.43
N PRO A 68 3.55 -3.35 17.54
CA PRO A 68 3.41 -2.80 16.20
C PRO A 68 2.21 -3.46 15.53
N ALA A 69 1.58 -2.77 14.64
CA ALA A 69 0.48 -3.34 13.90
C ALA A 69 1.02 -4.25 12.81
N THR A 70 0.17 -5.12 12.32
CA THR A 70 0.53 -6.03 11.24
C THR A 70 -0.28 -5.66 10.01
N LEU A 71 0.39 -5.45 8.90
CA LEU A 71 -0.28 -5.17 7.64
C LEU A 71 -0.04 -6.36 6.72
N VAL A 72 -1.11 -7.00 6.29
CA VAL A 72 -1.03 -8.19 5.43
C VAL A 72 -1.55 -7.80 4.06
N ILE A 73 -0.77 -8.08 3.02
CA ILE A 73 -1.13 -7.76 1.65
C ILE A 73 -1.13 -9.07 0.87
N VAL A 74 -2.27 -9.44 0.32
CA VAL A 74 -2.40 -10.69 -0.42
C VAL A 74 -2.72 -10.34 -1.88
N PRO A 75 -1.80 -10.62 -2.79
CA PRO A 75 -2.04 -10.36 -4.21
C PRO A 75 -2.99 -11.39 -4.80
N GLU A 76 -3.59 -11.05 -5.90
CA GLU A 76 -4.50 -11.94 -6.57
C GLU A 76 -3.77 -13.07 -7.26
N GLN A 77 -2.62 -12.80 -7.85
CA GLN A 77 -1.88 -13.80 -8.61
C GLN A 77 -1.05 -14.67 -7.70
N ALA A 78 -1.13 -15.97 -7.90
CA ALA A 78 -0.44 -16.91 -7.04
C ALA A 78 1.07 -16.77 -7.11
N HIS A 79 1.62 -16.28 -8.21
CA HIS A 79 3.07 -16.16 -8.31
C HIS A 79 3.61 -14.95 -7.56
N ASP A 80 2.74 -14.06 -7.11
CA ASP A 80 3.19 -12.92 -6.32
C ASP A 80 3.09 -13.31 -4.86
N GLU A 81 4.14 -13.05 -4.10
CA GLU A 81 4.14 -13.45 -2.72
C GLU A 81 3.40 -12.51 -1.81
N PRO A 82 2.59 -13.00 -0.90
CA PRO A 82 1.96 -12.14 0.09
C PRO A 82 2.99 -11.45 0.94
N GLN A 83 2.69 -10.26 1.41
CA GLN A 83 3.60 -9.49 2.24
C GLN A 83 2.98 -9.30 3.62
N VAL A 84 3.82 -9.44 4.65
CA VAL A 84 3.39 -9.18 6.01
C VAL A 84 4.37 -8.18 6.58
N LEU A 85 3.89 -6.99 6.92
CA LEU A 85 4.73 -5.91 7.35
C LEU A 85 4.41 -5.50 8.78
N SER A 86 5.44 -5.19 9.55
CA SER A 86 5.25 -4.70 10.91
C SER A 86 5.27 -3.19 10.86
N ILE A 87 4.18 -2.56 11.24
CA ILE A 87 4.01 -1.12 11.16
C ILE A 87 4.18 -0.51 12.54
N PRO A 88 5.20 0.31 12.75
CA PRO A 88 5.40 0.92 14.06
C PRO A 88 4.33 1.96 14.30
N ARG A 89 4.13 2.31 15.58
CA ARG A 89 3.07 3.22 15.93
C ARG A 89 3.11 4.53 15.22
N ASP A 90 4.30 5.08 15.00
CA ASP A 90 4.39 6.39 14.36
C ASP A 90 4.03 6.32 12.88
N GLN A 91 3.77 5.13 12.35
CA GLN A 91 3.35 4.98 10.97
C GLN A 91 1.92 4.50 10.86
N PHE A 92 1.20 4.37 11.97
CA PHE A 92 -0.17 3.89 11.93
C PHE A 92 -1.06 4.79 11.07
N GLN A 93 -0.91 6.09 11.21
CA GLN A 93 -1.76 6.97 10.44
C GLN A 93 -1.46 6.86 8.96
N ALA A 94 -0.20 6.78 8.59
CA ALA A 94 0.16 6.67 7.18
C ALA A 94 -0.38 5.36 6.61
N ALA A 95 -0.31 4.27 7.39
CA ALA A 95 -0.82 2.99 6.92
C ALA A 95 -2.33 3.04 6.76
N ALA A 96 -3.01 3.70 7.70
CA ALA A 96 -4.45 3.82 7.61
C ALA A 96 -4.84 4.66 6.40
N GLU A 97 -4.09 5.71 6.12
CA GLU A 97 -4.38 6.55 4.96
C GLU A 97 -4.17 5.75 3.68
N ALA A 98 -3.18 4.86 3.67
CA ALA A 98 -2.96 4.03 2.50
C ALA A 98 -4.17 3.13 2.25
N LEU A 99 -4.73 2.55 3.29
CA LEU A 99 -5.88 1.70 3.12
C LEU A 99 -7.10 2.47 2.65
N VAL A 100 -7.30 3.66 3.20
CA VAL A 100 -8.42 4.49 2.79
C VAL A 100 -8.26 4.86 1.32
N LEU A 101 -7.06 5.23 0.91
CA LEU A 101 -6.83 5.61 -0.46
C LEU A 101 -7.06 4.43 -1.40
N ILE A 102 -6.59 3.25 -1.04
CA ILE A 102 -6.81 2.07 -1.85
C ILE A 102 -8.30 1.85 -2.02
N GLY A 103 -9.06 1.98 -0.92
CA GLY A 103 -10.49 1.81 -1.00
C GLY A 103 -11.13 2.82 -1.92
N GLN A 104 -10.66 4.06 -1.87
CA GLN A 104 -11.22 5.10 -2.72
C GLN A 104 -10.89 4.85 -4.18
N LEU A 105 -9.68 4.40 -4.47
CA LEU A 105 -9.29 4.17 -5.85
C LEU A 105 -9.97 2.93 -6.44
N LEU A 106 -10.27 1.95 -5.59
CA LEU A 106 -10.98 0.78 -6.05
C LEU A 106 -12.49 0.95 -6.02
N ALA A 107 -12.96 2.02 -5.41
CA ALA A 107 -14.37 2.28 -5.33
C ALA A 107 -14.71 3.24 -6.42
N PRO A 108 -14.90 2.81 -7.56
CA PRO A 108 -15.09 3.66 -8.68
C PRO A 108 -16.35 4.41 -8.70
N ALA A 109 -16.44 5.21 -9.66
CA ALA A 109 -17.58 6.03 -9.79
C ALA A 109 -18.87 5.27 -9.81
N ASP A 110 -18.82 4.06 -10.22
CA ASP A 110 -20.05 3.35 -10.27
C ASP A 110 -20.57 3.18 -8.89
N ARG A 111 -19.73 3.10 -7.90
CA ARG A 111 -20.21 2.94 -6.64
C ARG A 111 -20.79 4.18 -6.19
N GLY A 112 -20.20 5.27 -6.58
CA GLY A 112 -20.73 6.51 -6.19
C GLY A 112 -22.07 6.68 -6.78
N SER A 113 -22.26 6.20 -7.95
CA SER A 113 -23.51 6.46 -8.51
C SER A 113 -24.51 5.53 -7.96
N GLN A 114 -24.16 4.39 -7.51
CA GLN A 114 -25.07 3.56 -7.08
C GLN A 114 -25.81 3.97 -5.94
N PRO A 115 -25.36 4.58 -5.08
CA PRO A 115 -26.15 4.93 -3.99
C PRO A 115 -27.21 5.76 -4.45
N ALA A 116 -26.86 6.53 -5.34
CA ALA A 116 -27.85 7.40 -5.78
C ALA A 116 -28.84 6.56 -6.40
N ALA A 117 -28.39 5.63 -7.05
CA ALA A 117 -29.31 4.88 -7.74
C ALA A 117 -30.23 4.28 -6.84
N GLU A 118 -29.82 3.96 -5.91
CA GLU A 118 -30.61 3.37 -5.15
C GLU A 118 -31.35 4.08 -4.55
N GLY A 119 -30.90 4.92 -4.51
CA GLY A 119 -31.76 5.76 -3.87
C GLY A 119 -32.84 5.57 -4.30
#